data_601fed167876ab43e6491a349b578454
#
_entry.id   601fed167876ab43e6491a349b578454
#
_cell.length_a   1.000
_cell.length_b   1.000
_cell.length_c   1.000
_cell.angle_alpha   90.00
_cell.angle_beta   90.00
_cell.angle_gamma   90.00
#
_symmetry.space_group_name_H-M   'P 1'
#
loop_
_entity.id
_entity.type
_entity.pdbx_description
1 polymer ?
#
loop_
_entity_poly.entity_id
_entity_poly.type
_entity_poly.pdbx_seq_one_letter_code
_entity_poly.pdbx_strand_id
1 'polypeptide(L)'
;MHQTTNTILMIRPVHFRMNEQTAVNNYYQKQNDTFLPLTLTKNAQNEFDAFVEKLRNFGINVIVVSDTNEFDTPDALFPNNWISFHKEGTVSLYPMFAENRRLERREDVLVQIEEKGFLIDNVVDYTSAEEEGFFLEGTGSMVLDRENNKAYCALSPRANEELFIEFCEDFEYTPVIFNANQTVNNKRELIYHTNVMMCVAETFVVICLSSIDDKIERKNLLKHFKEDGKKVIDITEEQMNNFAGNMLQVLGKEDERFLIMSEAALNSLTQSQKAQITNHCQIISSSLETIEVCGGGSARCMMAEVFLPKKK
;
A
#
# COMPACT_ATOMS: atom_id res chain seq x y z
N MET A 1 0.00 -9.98 17.65
CA MET A 1 1.03 -9.69 16.60
C MET A 1 1.38 -8.22 16.70
N HIS A 2 2.58 -7.78 16.32
CA HIS A 2 2.85 -6.33 16.25
C HIS A 2 2.22 -5.77 14.96
N GLN A 3 1.63 -4.60 15.04
CA GLN A 3 1.07 -3.90 13.87
C GLN A 3 2.15 -3.44 12.91
N THR A 4 3.32 -3.13 13.43
CA THR A 4 4.41 -2.47 12.71
C THR A 4 5.68 -3.32 12.66
N THR A 5 6.49 -3.12 11.62
CA THR A 5 7.85 -3.67 11.49
C THR A 5 8.83 -2.53 11.23
N ASN A 6 10.12 -2.78 11.45
CA ASN A 6 11.19 -1.86 11.08
C ASN A 6 11.80 -2.17 9.71
N THR A 7 11.32 -3.19 9.01
CA THR A 7 11.90 -3.65 7.74
C THR A 7 10.88 -3.60 6.63
N ILE A 8 11.24 -2.97 5.53
CA ILE A 8 10.42 -2.84 4.33
C ILE A 8 11.21 -3.21 3.08
N LEU A 9 10.53 -3.87 2.12
CA LEU A 9 11.00 -4.07 0.76
C LEU A 9 10.50 -2.94 -0.12
N MET A 10 11.38 -2.38 -0.94
CA MET A 10 11.06 -1.40 -1.97
C MET A 10 11.73 -1.78 -3.28
N ILE A 11 11.03 -1.61 -4.41
CA ILE A 11 11.55 -1.90 -5.75
C ILE A 11 11.92 -0.58 -6.44
N ARG A 12 13.20 -0.42 -6.81
CA ARG A 12 13.68 0.77 -7.52
C ARG A 12 13.31 0.66 -8.99
N PRO A 13 12.54 1.62 -9.54
CA PRO A 13 12.06 1.52 -10.91
C PRO A 13 13.19 1.65 -11.94
N VAL A 14 13.11 0.87 -13.02
CA VAL A 14 14.00 0.97 -14.19
C VAL A 14 13.25 1.58 -15.37
N HIS A 15 11.98 1.22 -15.55
CA HIS A 15 11.06 1.80 -16.52
C HIS A 15 9.88 2.39 -15.78
N PHE A 16 9.75 3.71 -15.77
CA PHE A 16 8.63 4.38 -15.10
C PHE A 16 7.90 5.30 -16.07
N ARG A 17 6.61 5.11 -16.18
CA ARG A 17 5.65 5.92 -16.93
C ARG A 17 4.24 5.65 -16.43
N MET A 18 3.27 6.37 -16.94
CA MET A 18 1.87 5.99 -16.77
C MET A 18 1.64 4.59 -17.37
N ASN A 19 0.96 3.72 -16.63
CA ASN A 19 0.61 2.38 -17.08
C ASN A 19 -0.80 2.38 -17.68
N GLU A 20 -0.90 2.21 -18.97
CA GLU A 20 -2.16 2.27 -19.71
C GLU A 20 -3.12 1.15 -19.29
N GLN A 21 -2.59 -0.01 -18.86
CA GLN A 21 -3.41 -1.13 -18.42
C GLN A 21 -4.07 -0.88 -17.05
N THR A 22 -3.42 -0.08 -16.18
CA THR A 22 -3.95 0.26 -14.86
C THR A 22 -4.78 1.54 -14.88
N ALA A 23 -4.54 2.45 -15.83
CA ALA A 23 -5.25 3.73 -15.93
C ALA A 23 -6.76 3.59 -16.18
N VAL A 24 -7.23 2.43 -16.62
CA VAL A 24 -8.66 2.17 -16.91
C VAL A 24 -9.56 2.27 -15.66
N ASN A 25 -9.00 2.08 -14.46
CA ASN A 25 -9.71 2.17 -13.18
C ASN A 25 -8.92 2.87 -12.07
N ASN A 26 -7.67 3.26 -12.32
CA ASN A 26 -6.86 4.10 -11.43
C ASN A 26 -6.97 5.57 -11.86
N TYR A 27 -7.96 6.28 -11.33
CA TYR A 27 -8.25 7.67 -11.67
C TYR A 27 -7.24 8.67 -11.08
N TYR A 28 -6.27 8.23 -10.31
CA TYR A 28 -5.17 9.07 -9.81
C TYR A 28 -4.07 9.25 -10.86
N GLN A 29 -3.94 8.29 -11.80
CA GLN A 29 -2.95 8.38 -12.88
C GLN A 29 -3.31 9.47 -13.86
N LYS A 30 -2.30 10.26 -14.22
CA LYS A 30 -2.40 11.31 -15.25
C LYS A 30 -1.27 11.16 -16.24
N GLN A 31 -1.58 11.28 -17.51
CA GLN A 31 -0.57 11.36 -18.54
C GLN A 31 0.22 12.67 -18.38
N ASN A 32 1.53 12.55 -18.41
CA ASN A 32 2.41 13.73 -18.39
C ASN A 32 3.10 13.86 -19.75
N ASP A 33 2.48 14.65 -20.63
CA ASP A 33 3.01 14.91 -21.99
C ASP A 33 4.15 15.93 -22.02
N THR A 34 4.50 16.51 -20.85
CA THR A 34 5.53 17.55 -20.76
C THR A 34 6.94 16.95 -20.78
N PHE A 35 7.10 15.73 -20.28
CA PHE A 35 8.42 15.09 -20.16
C PHE A 35 8.54 13.86 -21.05
N LEU A 36 9.76 13.67 -21.60
CA LEU A 36 10.11 12.42 -22.27
C LEU A 36 10.14 11.24 -21.26
N PRO A 37 9.84 10.01 -21.68
CA PRO A 37 9.83 8.83 -20.80
C PRO A 37 11.10 8.64 -19.98
N LEU A 38 12.28 8.87 -20.57
CA LEU A 38 13.57 8.80 -19.87
C LEU A 38 13.68 9.84 -18.73
N THR A 39 13.11 11.02 -18.92
CA THR A 39 13.08 12.07 -17.89
C THR A 39 12.15 11.68 -16.76
N LEU A 40 10.97 11.11 -17.08
CA LEU A 40 10.02 10.61 -16.07
C LEU A 40 10.64 9.51 -15.23
N THR A 41 11.27 8.53 -15.86
CA THR A 41 11.99 7.45 -15.15
C THR A 41 13.08 8.03 -14.24
N LYS A 42 13.87 8.99 -14.73
CA LYS A 42 14.93 9.61 -13.93
C LYS A 42 14.39 10.40 -12.74
N ASN A 43 13.30 11.11 -12.91
CA ASN A 43 12.64 11.84 -11.83
C ASN A 43 12.10 10.87 -10.77
N ALA A 44 11.39 9.82 -11.18
CA ALA A 44 10.89 8.79 -10.27
C ALA A 44 12.03 8.08 -9.50
N GLN A 45 13.16 7.80 -10.18
CA GLN A 45 14.36 7.26 -9.51
C GLN A 45 14.92 8.23 -8.47
N ASN A 46 15.00 9.53 -8.76
CA ASN A 46 15.49 10.52 -7.83
C ASN A 46 14.57 10.66 -6.60
N GLU A 47 13.23 10.68 -6.82
CA GLU A 47 12.23 10.69 -5.74
C GLU A 47 12.33 9.42 -4.89
N PHE A 48 12.45 8.25 -5.52
CA PHE A 48 12.64 6.97 -4.86
C PHE A 48 13.90 6.93 -4.01
N ASP A 49 15.04 7.32 -4.58
CA ASP A 49 16.34 7.28 -3.92
C ASP A 49 16.36 8.23 -2.70
N ALA A 50 15.80 9.45 -2.85
CA ALA A 50 15.68 10.41 -1.75
C ALA A 50 14.74 9.90 -0.64
N PHE A 51 13.64 9.23 -1.02
CA PHE A 51 12.72 8.63 -0.07
C PHE A 51 13.39 7.50 0.73
N VAL A 52 14.09 6.59 0.07
CA VAL A 52 14.85 5.49 0.71
C VAL A 52 15.91 6.05 1.67
N GLU A 53 16.67 7.07 1.25
CA GLU A 53 17.68 7.71 2.11
C GLU A 53 17.04 8.31 3.36
N LYS A 54 15.92 9.02 3.18
CA LYS A 54 15.19 9.62 4.31
C LYS A 54 14.73 8.55 5.30
N LEU A 55 14.13 7.45 4.84
CA LEU A 55 13.68 6.35 5.71
C LEU A 55 14.85 5.73 6.49
N ARG A 56 15.98 5.47 5.82
CA ARG A 56 17.20 4.93 6.46
C ARG A 56 17.78 5.87 7.52
N ASN A 57 17.70 7.18 7.33
CA ASN A 57 18.17 8.18 8.30
C ASN A 57 17.37 8.14 9.61
N PHE A 58 16.10 7.66 9.58
CA PHE A 58 15.28 7.40 10.76
C PHE A 58 15.42 5.97 11.30
N GLY A 59 16.38 5.20 10.79
CA GLY A 59 16.69 3.85 11.28
C GLY A 59 15.76 2.75 10.76
N ILE A 60 14.97 3.04 9.74
CA ILE A 60 14.15 2.03 9.07
C ILE A 60 15.05 1.18 8.17
N ASN A 61 14.94 -0.14 8.29
CA ASN A 61 15.70 -1.08 7.46
C ASN A 61 15.03 -1.23 6.09
N VAL A 62 15.54 -0.54 5.09
CA VAL A 62 14.99 -0.58 3.73
C VAL A 62 15.82 -1.51 2.86
N ILE A 63 15.20 -2.63 2.45
CA ILE A 63 15.73 -3.55 1.45
C ILE A 63 15.30 -3.01 0.08
N VAL A 64 16.29 -2.64 -0.72
CA VAL A 64 16.04 -2.15 -2.08
C VAL A 64 16.46 -3.22 -3.07
N VAL A 65 15.55 -3.60 -3.94
CA VAL A 65 15.79 -4.43 -5.12
C VAL A 65 15.55 -3.57 -6.35
N SER A 66 16.46 -3.60 -7.32
CA SER A 66 16.24 -2.92 -8.60
C SER A 66 15.29 -3.74 -9.47
N ASP A 67 14.40 -3.06 -10.17
CA ASP A 67 13.63 -3.67 -11.24
C ASP A 67 14.56 -4.14 -12.38
N THR A 68 14.04 -4.89 -13.33
CA THR A 68 14.77 -5.45 -14.48
C THR A 68 14.44 -4.72 -15.78
N ASN A 69 15.34 -4.82 -16.76
CA ASN A 69 15.08 -4.38 -18.14
C ASN A 69 14.45 -5.49 -19.03
N GLU A 70 14.16 -6.65 -18.47
CA GLU A 70 13.63 -7.79 -19.25
C GLU A 70 12.17 -7.60 -19.63
N PHE A 71 11.40 -6.92 -18.76
CA PHE A 71 9.97 -6.76 -18.92
C PHE A 71 9.56 -5.28 -18.86
N ASP A 72 8.42 -4.98 -19.49
CA ASP A 72 7.79 -3.66 -19.41
C ASP A 72 6.88 -3.61 -18.18
N THR A 73 7.44 -3.21 -17.04
CA THR A 73 6.80 -3.17 -15.73
C THR A 73 6.79 -1.76 -15.14
N PRO A 74 6.00 -0.82 -15.71
CA PRO A 74 6.03 0.59 -15.30
C PRO A 74 5.62 0.82 -13.84
N ASP A 75 4.84 -0.10 -13.24
CA ASP A 75 4.35 -0.04 -11.86
C ASP A 75 5.17 -0.90 -10.87
N ALA A 76 6.32 -1.44 -11.29
CA ALA A 76 7.15 -2.33 -10.46
C ALA A 76 7.54 -1.73 -9.09
N LEU A 77 7.54 -0.38 -8.98
CA LEU A 77 7.84 0.30 -7.71
C LEU A 77 6.74 0.15 -6.64
N PHE A 78 5.63 -0.55 -6.94
CA PHE A 78 4.53 -0.81 -5.99
C PHE A 78 4.45 -2.29 -5.58
N PRO A 79 5.49 -2.84 -4.89
CA PRO A 79 5.58 -4.26 -4.57
C PRO A 79 4.48 -4.77 -3.67
N ASN A 80 3.89 -3.92 -2.84
CA ASN A 80 2.85 -4.32 -1.90
C ASN A 80 1.57 -4.85 -2.58
N ASN A 81 1.45 -4.71 -3.89
CA ASN A 81 0.31 -5.22 -4.65
C ASN A 81 0.48 -6.68 -5.05
N TRP A 82 1.69 -7.17 -5.25
CA TRP A 82 1.90 -8.53 -5.69
C TRP A 82 2.52 -9.47 -4.63
N ILE A 83 3.06 -8.90 -3.51
CA ILE A 83 3.71 -9.67 -2.45
C ILE A 83 3.39 -9.12 -1.06
N SER A 84 3.26 -10.02 -0.09
CA SER A 84 3.30 -9.69 1.34
C SER A 84 4.07 -10.73 2.15
N PHE A 85 4.57 -10.33 3.31
CA PHE A 85 5.40 -11.16 4.18
C PHE A 85 4.79 -11.27 5.57
N HIS A 86 4.76 -12.49 6.11
CA HIS A 86 4.10 -12.83 7.37
C HIS A 86 5.09 -13.45 8.37
N LYS A 87 4.75 -13.37 9.66
CA LYS A 87 5.67 -13.70 10.78
C LYS A 87 6.07 -15.17 10.85
N GLU A 88 5.24 -16.05 10.30
CA GLU A 88 5.46 -17.50 10.33
C GLU A 88 6.42 -17.99 9.23
N GLY A 89 7.16 -17.07 8.58
CA GLY A 89 8.00 -17.40 7.43
C GLY A 89 7.21 -17.57 6.13
N THR A 90 5.97 -17.12 6.10
CA THR A 90 5.10 -17.24 4.92
C THR A 90 5.16 -15.99 4.06
N VAL A 91 5.26 -16.21 2.76
CA VAL A 91 5.12 -15.18 1.72
C VAL A 91 3.82 -15.43 0.96
N SER A 92 3.06 -14.38 0.68
CA SER A 92 1.90 -14.48 -0.19
C SER A 92 2.15 -13.79 -1.52
N LEU A 93 1.77 -14.44 -2.62
CA LEU A 93 1.77 -13.91 -3.98
C LEU A 93 0.34 -13.70 -4.45
N TYR A 94 0.08 -12.56 -5.07
CA TYR A 94 -1.26 -12.10 -5.37
C TYR A 94 -1.55 -11.99 -6.86
N PRO A 95 -2.81 -12.30 -7.30
CA PRO A 95 -3.26 -12.14 -8.66
C PRO A 95 -3.43 -10.66 -9.00
N MET A 96 -2.85 -10.26 -10.14
CA MET A 96 -2.81 -8.89 -10.63
C MET A 96 -3.79 -8.68 -11.77
N PHE A 97 -4.58 -7.59 -11.71
CA PHE A 97 -5.54 -7.19 -12.73
C PHE A 97 -4.85 -6.90 -14.07
N ALA A 98 -3.84 -6.04 -14.07
CA ALA A 98 -3.09 -5.66 -15.26
C ALA A 98 -2.07 -6.75 -15.62
N GLU A 99 -2.10 -7.22 -16.88
CA GLU A 99 -1.24 -8.33 -17.33
C GLU A 99 0.25 -7.99 -17.25
N ASN A 100 0.64 -6.76 -17.57
CA ASN A 100 2.04 -6.35 -17.47
C ASN A 100 2.55 -6.33 -16.02
N ARG A 101 1.68 -6.16 -15.02
CA ARG A 101 2.04 -6.22 -13.60
C ARG A 101 2.26 -7.65 -13.08
N ARG A 102 1.74 -8.66 -13.77
CA ARG A 102 2.03 -10.08 -13.46
C ARG A 102 3.51 -10.40 -13.61
N LEU A 103 4.21 -9.67 -14.49
CA LEU A 103 5.66 -9.78 -14.71
C LEU A 103 6.51 -9.15 -13.60
N GLU A 104 5.90 -8.42 -12.66
CA GLU A 104 6.57 -7.86 -11.48
C GLU A 104 6.89 -8.94 -10.43
N ARG A 105 6.21 -10.09 -10.46
CA ARG A 105 6.44 -11.23 -9.55
C ARG A 105 7.73 -11.96 -9.92
N ARG A 106 8.80 -11.68 -9.19
CA ARG A 106 10.15 -12.15 -9.48
C ARG A 106 10.69 -13.00 -8.34
N GLU A 107 11.15 -14.21 -8.66
CA GLU A 107 11.75 -15.13 -7.69
C GLU A 107 13.04 -14.59 -7.07
N ASP A 108 13.85 -13.84 -7.84
CA ASP A 108 15.09 -13.25 -7.34
C ASP A 108 14.86 -12.24 -6.20
N VAL A 109 13.66 -11.64 -6.11
CA VAL A 109 13.28 -10.80 -4.97
C VAL A 109 13.25 -11.63 -3.68
N LEU A 110 12.68 -12.84 -3.71
CA LEU A 110 12.66 -13.77 -2.58
C LEU A 110 14.07 -14.19 -2.19
N VAL A 111 14.91 -14.56 -3.17
CA VAL A 111 16.31 -14.90 -2.92
C VAL A 111 17.05 -13.74 -2.22
N GLN A 112 16.87 -12.50 -2.69
CA GLN A 112 17.51 -11.34 -2.08
C GLN A 112 17.02 -11.09 -0.63
N ILE A 113 15.74 -11.34 -0.33
CA ILE A 113 15.20 -11.27 1.04
C ILE A 113 15.88 -12.33 1.92
N GLU A 114 16.05 -13.57 1.42
CA GLU A 114 16.76 -14.63 2.15
C GLU A 114 18.23 -14.32 2.38
N GLU A 115 18.92 -13.72 1.38
CA GLU A 115 20.31 -13.25 1.51
C GLU A 115 20.47 -12.14 2.57
N LYS A 116 19.40 -11.36 2.84
CA LYS A 116 19.36 -10.39 3.96
C LYS A 116 19.10 -11.05 5.32
N GLY A 117 19.08 -12.38 5.36
CA GLY A 117 18.96 -13.18 6.59
C GLY A 117 17.52 -13.39 7.07
N PHE A 118 16.53 -13.23 6.18
CA PHE A 118 15.15 -13.60 6.49
C PHE A 118 14.88 -15.05 6.09
N LEU A 119 13.99 -15.70 6.83
CA LEU A 119 13.59 -17.08 6.58
C LEU A 119 12.27 -17.08 5.80
N ILE A 120 12.25 -17.79 4.69
CA ILE A 120 11.03 -18.10 3.94
C ILE A 120 10.79 -19.61 4.05
N ASP A 121 9.74 -20.00 4.78
CA ASP A 121 9.39 -21.40 5.00
C ASP A 121 8.28 -21.87 4.07
N ASN A 122 7.40 -20.95 3.65
CA ASN A 122 6.21 -21.27 2.88
C ASN A 122 5.86 -20.12 1.92
N VAL A 123 5.26 -20.49 0.78
CA VAL A 123 4.67 -19.54 -0.19
C VAL A 123 3.21 -19.92 -0.41
N VAL A 124 2.30 -19.02 -0.12
CA VAL A 124 0.88 -19.11 -0.48
C VAL A 124 0.66 -18.34 -1.76
N ASP A 125 0.23 -19.03 -2.80
CA ASP A 125 0.14 -18.48 -4.16
C ASP A 125 -1.33 -18.44 -4.63
N TYR A 126 -1.90 -17.23 -4.71
CA TYR A 126 -3.25 -16.99 -5.19
C TYR A 126 -3.32 -16.68 -6.69
N THR A 127 -2.19 -16.71 -7.41
CA THR A 127 -2.10 -16.21 -8.78
C THR A 127 -2.89 -17.01 -9.81
N SER A 128 -3.25 -18.28 -9.51
CA SER A 128 -4.11 -19.10 -10.36
C SER A 128 -5.51 -18.49 -10.59
N ALA A 129 -5.98 -17.65 -9.68
CA ALA A 129 -7.25 -16.95 -9.82
C ALA A 129 -7.31 -15.97 -11.01
N GLU A 130 -6.14 -15.58 -11.55
CA GLU A 130 -6.05 -14.78 -12.79
C GLU A 130 -6.68 -15.48 -14.00
N GLU A 131 -6.68 -16.81 -14.04
CA GLU A 131 -7.28 -17.61 -15.12
C GLU A 131 -8.81 -17.48 -15.12
N GLU A 132 -9.41 -17.25 -13.95
CA GLU A 132 -10.85 -17.04 -13.76
C GLU A 132 -11.24 -15.55 -13.80
N GLY A 133 -10.26 -14.64 -13.91
CA GLY A 133 -10.47 -13.19 -13.91
C GLY A 133 -10.74 -12.61 -12.53
N PHE A 134 -10.31 -13.30 -11.46
CA PHE A 134 -10.39 -12.80 -10.09
C PHE A 134 -9.06 -12.23 -9.64
N PHE A 135 -9.11 -11.09 -8.95
CA PHE A 135 -7.92 -10.34 -8.55
C PHE A 135 -7.99 -9.92 -7.09
N LEU A 136 -6.86 -9.95 -6.42
CA LEU A 136 -6.66 -9.39 -5.08
C LEU A 136 -5.24 -8.81 -5.02
N GLU A 137 -5.10 -7.51 -5.20
CA GLU A 137 -3.77 -6.89 -5.30
C GLU A 137 -3.17 -6.58 -3.91
N GLY A 138 -2.88 -7.63 -3.15
CA GLY A 138 -2.15 -7.63 -1.89
C GLY A 138 -2.60 -6.55 -0.90
N THR A 139 -1.64 -5.90 -0.24
CA THR A 139 -1.93 -4.82 0.71
C THR A 139 -2.24 -3.47 0.04
N GLY A 140 -2.47 -3.46 -1.28
CA GLY A 140 -3.19 -2.42 -1.99
C GLY A 140 -4.69 -2.58 -1.80
N SER A 141 -5.20 -3.75 -2.18
CA SER A 141 -6.64 -4.11 -2.08
C SER A 141 -7.11 -4.28 -0.65
N MET A 142 -6.24 -4.64 0.28
CA MET A 142 -6.58 -4.83 1.69
C MET A 142 -5.64 -4.07 2.62
N VAL A 143 -6.18 -3.65 3.77
CA VAL A 143 -5.43 -3.02 4.86
C VAL A 143 -5.53 -3.91 6.10
N LEU A 144 -4.37 -4.31 6.64
CA LEU A 144 -4.30 -5.29 7.72
C LEU A 144 -4.14 -4.61 9.09
N ASP A 145 -5.02 -4.94 10.00
CA ASP A 145 -4.83 -4.73 11.44
C ASP A 145 -4.27 -6.03 12.03
N ARG A 146 -2.96 -6.14 12.02
CA ARG A 146 -2.25 -7.35 12.42
C ARG A 146 -2.34 -7.61 13.92
N GLU A 147 -2.53 -6.55 14.72
CA GLU A 147 -2.65 -6.67 16.17
C GLU A 147 -4.00 -7.27 16.58
N ASN A 148 -5.08 -6.84 15.90
CA ASN A 148 -6.44 -7.30 16.18
C ASN A 148 -6.92 -8.41 15.24
N ASN A 149 -6.06 -8.93 14.37
CA ASN A 149 -6.36 -9.96 13.37
C ASN A 149 -7.60 -9.60 12.54
N LYS A 150 -7.64 -8.37 12.00
CA LYS A 150 -8.69 -7.89 11.10
C LYS A 150 -8.09 -7.45 9.77
N ALA A 151 -8.78 -7.75 8.69
CA ALA A 151 -8.44 -7.27 7.36
C ALA A 151 -9.60 -6.46 6.80
N TYR A 152 -9.31 -5.27 6.28
CA TYR A 152 -10.28 -4.32 5.73
C TYR A 152 -10.14 -4.30 4.22
N CYS A 153 -11.25 -4.49 3.49
CA CYS A 153 -11.25 -4.55 2.03
C CYS A 153 -12.43 -3.77 1.45
N ALA A 154 -12.13 -2.75 0.66
CA ALA A 154 -13.10 -2.11 -0.23
C ALA A 154 -13.15 -2.91 -1.54
N LEU A 155 -14.32 -3.46 -1.88
CA LEU A 155 -14.49 -4.27 -3.10
C LEU A 155 -14.31 -3.43 -4.36
N SER A 156 -13.59 -3.98 -5.33
CA SER A 156 -13.29 -3.32 -6.60
C SER A 156 -12.92 -4.36 -7.67
N PRO A 157 -12.73 -3.96 -8.93
CA PRO A 157 -12.17 -4.86 -9.95
C PRO A 157 -10.80 -5.47 -9.60
N ARG A 158 -10.09 -4.94 -8.59
CA ARG A 158 -8.79 -5.43 -8.09
C ARG A 158 -8.86 -6.04 -6.70
N ALA A 159 -10.08 -6.23 -6.17
CA ALA A 159 -10.34 -6.76 -4.83
C ALA A 159 -11.59 -7.64 -4.86
N ASN A 160 -11.42 -8.90 -5.25
CA ASN A 160 -12.48 -9.90 -5.28
C ASN A 160 -12.82 -10.38 -3.87
N GLU A 161 -14.11 -10.48 -3.56
CA GLU A 161 -14.62 -10.84 -2.23
C GLU A 161 -14.22 -12.26 -1.82
N GLU A 162 -14.37 -13.23 -2.72
CA GLU A 162 -14.10 -14.65 -2.43
C GLU A 162 -12.61 -14.87 -2.13
N LEU A 163 -11.71 -14.31 -2.94
CA LEU A 163 -10.27 -14.36 -2.70
C LEU A 163 -9.86 -13.63 -1.40
N PHE A 164 -10.53 -12.54 -1.08
CA PHE A 164 -10.26 -11.84 0.17
C PHE A 164 -10.70 -12.66 1.39
N ILE A 165 -11.83 -13.37 1.31
CA ILE A 165 -12.28 -14.28 2.37
C ILE A 165 -11.30 -15.45 2.50
N GLU A 166 -10.86 -16.07 1.39
CA GLU A 166 -9.86 -17.15 1.37
C GLU A 166 -8.55 -16.69 2.06
N PHE A 167 -8.04 -15.51 1.69
CA PHE A 167 -6.87 -14.92 2.38
C PHE A 167 -7.11 -14.77 3.89
N CYS A 168 -8.30 -14.30 4.29
CA CYS A 168 -8.63 -14.14 5.70
C CYS A 168 -8.70 -15.48 6.45
N GLU A 169 -9.19 -16.53 5.81
CA GLU A 169 -9.20 -17.88 6.38
C GLU A 169 -7.78 -18.44 6.53
N ASP A 170 -6.94 -18.32 5.50
CA ASP A 170 -5.56 -18.81 5.51
C ASP A 170 -4.68 -18.13 6.57
N PHE A 171 -4.92 -16.85 6.83
CA PHE A 171 -4.12 -16.04 7.77
C PHE A 171 -4.83 -15.70 9.08
N GLU A 172 -5.97 -16.32 9.36
CA GLU A 172 -6.77 -16.14 10.58
C GLU A 172 -7.17 -14.67 10.85
N TYR A 173 -7.50 -13.93 9.77
CA TYR A 173 -8.05 -12.59 9.87
C TYR A 173 -9.58 -12.60 9.88
N THR A 174 -10.17 -11.69 10.66
CA THR A 174 -11.60 -11.37 10.54
C THR A 174 -11.80 -10.44 9.35
N PRO A 175 -12.56 -10.83 8.30
CA PRO A 175 -12.81 -9.98 7.15
C PRO A 175 -13.77 -8.84 7.50
N VAL A 176 -13.42 -7.61 7.10
CA VAL A 176 -14.28 -6.43 7.17
C VAL A 176 -14.42 -5.86 5.76
N ILE A 177 -15.54 -6.19 5.12
CA ILE A 177 -15.82 -5.89 3.72
C ILE A 177 -16.77 -4.70 3.63
N PHE A 178 -16.51 -3.80 2.69
CA PHE A 178 -17.34 -2.64 2.41
C PHE A 178 -17.16 -2.15 0.98
N ASN A 179 -18.05 -1.25 0.53
CA ASN A 179 -17.93 -0.57 -0.74
C ASN A 179 -17.44 0.86 -0.52
N ALA A 180 -16.47 1.30 -1.32
CA ALA A 180 -15.96 2.66 -1.25
C ALA A 180 -15.90 3.30 -2.64
N ASN A 181 -16.35 4.55 -2.71
CA ASN A 181 -16.45 5.31 -3.93
C ASN A 181 -15.73 6.66 -3.83
N GLN A 182 -15.34 7.18 -4.97
CA GLN A 182 -14.79 8.53 -5.13
C GLN A 182 -15.55 9.28 -6.23
N THR A 183 -15.49 10.59 -6.19
CA THR A 183 -16.14 11.43 -7.20
C THR A 183 -15.18 11.69 -8.36
N VAL A 184 -15.51 11.14 -9.54
CA VAL A 184 -14.79 11.37 -10.80
C VAL A 184 -15.76 11.94 -11.81
N ASN A 185 -15.48 13.13 -12.34
CA ASN A 185 -16.33 13.80 -13.33
C ASN A 185 -17.83 13.85 -12.91
N ASN A 186 -18.10 14.17 -11.63
CA ASN A 186 -19.43 14.20 -11.00
C ASN A 186 -20.18 12.85 -10.97
N LYS A 187 -19.45 11.74 -11.08
CA LYS A 187 -19.98 10.38 -10.89
C LYS A 187 -19.29 9.71 -9.70
N ARG A 188 -20.00 8.78 -9.07
CA ARG A 188 -19.41 7.92 -8.03
C ARG A 188 -18.80 6.70 -8.70
N GLU A 189 -17.49 6.57 -8.61
CA GLU A 189 -16.70 5.47 -9.15
C GLU A 189 -16.03 4.71 -8.02
N LEU A 190 -15.89 3.39 -8.14
CA LEU A 190 -15.24 2.57 -7.13
C LEU A 190 -13.78 3.02 -6.91
N ILE A 191 -13.36 3.02 -5.67
CA ILE A 191 -11.94 3.15 -5.32
C ILE A 191 -11.25 1.83 -5.64
N TYR A 192 -10.20 1.88 -6.44
CA TYR A 192 -9.55 0.67 -6.95
C TYR A 192 -8.77 -0.11 -5.88
N HIS A 193 -8.24 0.56 -4.85
CA HIS A 193 -7.49 -0.03 -3.74
C HIS A 193 -7.89 0.57 -2.40
N THR A 194 -8.05 -0.26 -1.39
CA THR A 194 -8.40 0.17 -0.03
C THR A 194 -7.34 1.07 0.59
N ASN A 195 -6.07 0.83 0.31
CA ASN A 195 -4.95 1.60 0.86
C ASN A 195 -4.85 3.06 0.34
N VAL A 196 -5.65 3.43 -0.66
CA VAL A 196 -5.75 4.82 -1.12
C VAL A 196 -6.57 5.66 -0.15
N MET A 197 -7.61 5.06 0.42
CA MET A 197 -8.59 5.76 1.25
C MET A 197 -8.40 5.61 2.76
N MET A 198 -7.59 4.63 3.18
CA MET A 198 -7.35 4.39 4.61
C MET A 198 -6.01 3.75 4.92
N CYS A 199 -5.51 3.98 6.12
CA CYS A 199 -4.45 3.20 6.75
C CYS A 199 -4.80 2.89 8.21
N VAL A 200 -4.31 1.75 8.70
CA VAL A 200 -4.47 1.32 10.10
C VAL A 200 -3.11 1.33 10.78
N ALA A 201 -3.00 2.13 11.84
CA ALA A 201 -1.85 2.18 12.74
C ALA A 201 -2.14 1.43 14.05
N GLU A 202 -1.18 1.35 14.96
CA GLU A 202 -1.37 0.66 16.25
C GLU A 202 -2.56 1.20 17.05
N THR A 203 -2.70 2.52 17.16
CA THR A 203 -3.68 3.16 18.05
C THR A 203 -4.67 4.06 17.34
N PHE A 204 -4.53 4.23 16.03
CA PHE A 204 -5.41 5.08 15.24
C PHE A 204 -5.58 4.57 13.81
N VAL A 205 -6.58 5.11 13.13
CA VAL A 205 -6.89 4.89 11.72
C VAL A 205 -7.05 6.24 11.05
N VAL A 206 -6.43 6.44 9.89
CA VAL A 206 -6.77 7.55 8.98
C VAL A 206 -7.67 6.99 7.89
N ILE A 207 -8.82 7.60 7.64
CA ILE A 207 -9.82 7.07 6.71
C ILE A 207 -10.69 8.18 6.11
N CYS A 208 -11.05 8.04 4.84
CA CYS A 208 -12.06 8.87 4.18
C CYS A 208 -13.46 8.25 4.38
N LEU A 209 -14.16 8.62 5.45
CA LEU A 209 -15.48 8.06 5.74
C LEU A 209 -16.56 8.48 4.73
N SER A 210 -16.39 9.62 4.05
CA SER A 210 -17.32 10.08 3.02
C SER A 210 -17.27 9.23 1.74
N SER A 211 -16.21 8.43 1.55
CA SER A 211 -16.09 7.49 0.44
C SER A 211 -16.98 6.24 0.61
N ILE A 212 -17.43 5.95 1.82
CA ILE A 212 -18.33 4.81 2.10
C ILE A 212 -19.75 5.34 2.07
N ASP A 213 -20.46 5.18 0.95
CA ASP A 213 -21.79 5.75 0.74
C ASP A 213 -22.86 5.04 1.59
N ASP A 214 -22.74 3.72 1.78
CA ASP A 214 -23.66 2.98 2.63
C ASP A 214 -23.43 3.28 4.12
N LYS A 215 -24.48 3.77 4.77
CA LYS A 215 -24.44 4.15 6.19
C LYS A 215 -24.31 2.96 7.14
N ILE A 216 -24.76 1.78 6.73
CA ILE A 216 -24.70 0.56 7.54
C ILE A 216 -23.25 0.05 7.50
N GLU A 217 -22.64 -0.04 6.33
CA GLU A 217 -21.22 -0.43 6.18
C GLU A 217 -20.32 0.55 6.94
N ARG A 218 -20.53 1.86 6.78
CA ARG A 218 -19.78 2.88 7.51
C ARG A 218 -19.91 2.73 9.03
N LYS A 219 -21.12 2.48 9.53
CA LYS A 219 -21.34 2.26 10.96
C LYS A 219 -20.69 0.98 11.47
N ASN A 220 -20.74 -0.10 10.66
CA ASN A 220 -20.07 -1.36 10.97
C ASN A 220 -18.56 -1.17 11.07
N LEU A 221 -17.97 -0.49 10.11
CA LEU A 221 -16.54 -0.18 10.11
C LEU A 221 -16.11 0.61 11.35
N LEU A 222 -16.85 1.69 11.70
CA LEU A 222 -16.60 2.48 12.91
C LEU A 222 -16.75 1.66 14.19
N LYS A 223 -17.63 0.66 14.21
CA LYS A 223 -17.80 -0.25 15.34
C LYS A 223 -16.54 -1.09 15.55
N HIS A 224 -15.96 -1.65 14.47
CA HIS A 224 -14.71 -2.41 14.54
C HIS A 224 -13.57 -1.56 15.12
N PHE A 225 -13.38 -0.34 14.62
CA PHE A 225 -12.33 0.56 15.15
C PHE A 225 -12.54 0.90 16.63
N LYS A 226 -13.78 1.11 17.02
CA LYS A 226 -14.11 1.39 18.44
C LYS A 226 -13.85 0.19 19.35
N GLU A 227 -14.20 -1.02 18.91
CA GLU A 227 -13.96 -2.25 19.68
C GLU A 227 -12.46 -2.50 19.86
N ASP A 228 -11.63 -2.13 18.88
CA ASP A 228 -10.18 -2.25 18.92
C ASP A 228 -9.49 -1.03 19.59
N GLY A 229 -10.25 -0.10 20.12
CA GLY A 229 -9.71 1.10 20.79
C GLY A 229 -9.00 2.08 19.86
N LYS A 230 -9.19 1.98 18.54
CA LYS A 230 -8.53 2.83 17.56
C LYS A 230 -9.18 4.22 17.48
N LYS A 231 -8.36 5.26 17.51
CA LYS A 231 -8.80 6.63 17.26
C LYS A 231 -9.02 6.82 15.76
N VAL A 232 -10.20 7.26 15.35
CA VAL A 232 -10.49 7.57 13.94
C VAL A 232 -10.13 9.01 13.64
N ILE A 233 -9.30 9.20 12.60
CA ILE A 233 -8.95 10.50 12.02
C ILE A 233 -9.59 10.52 10.62
N ASP A 234 -10.70 11.23 10.51
CA ASP A 234 -11.44 11.35 9.25
C ASP A 234 -10.78 12.37 8.32
N ILE A 235 -10.63 11.98 7.05
CA ILE A 235 -10.12 12.83 5.96
C ILE A 235 -11.20 13.03 4.89
N THR A 236 -11.10 14.11 4.14
CA THR A 236 -12.02 14.40 3.04
C THR A 236 -11.61 13.68 1.75
N GLU A 237 -12.52 13.59 0.76
CA GLU A 237 -12.17 13.09 -0.58
C GLU A 237 -11.08 13.95 -1.25
N GLU A 238 -11.07 15.27 -1.02
CA GLU A 238 -10.00 16.15 -1.51
C GLU A 238 -8.64 15.78 -0.91
N GLN A 239 -8.60 15.49 0.39
CA GLN A 239 -7.38 15.02 1.07
C GLN A 239 -6.97 13.62 0.58
N MET A 240 -7.93 12.72 0.38
CA MET A 240 -7.70 11.40 -0.19
C MET A 240 -7.13 11.51 -1.62
N ASN A 241 -7.62 12.43 -2.44
CA ASN A 241 -7.09 12.71 -3.78
C ASN A 241 -5.66 13.29 -3.77
N ASN A 242 -5.20 13.78 -2.61
CA ASN A 242 -3.80 14.12 -2.31
C ASN A 242 -3.09 13.01 -1.50
N PHE A 243 -3.55 11.77 -1.61
CA PHE A 243 -2.98 10.57 -0.99
C PHE A 243 -2.94 10.57 0.55
N ALA A 244 -3.78 11.37 1.24
CA ALA A 244 -3.82 11.40 2.69
C ALA A 244 -4.37 10.12 3.36
N GLY A 245 -4.88 9.16 2.60
CA GLY A 245 -5.19 7.80 3.05
C GLY A 245 -4.01 6.82 2.84
N ASN A 246 -3.07 7.16 1.95
CA ASN A 246 -1.99 6.27 1.51
C ASN A 246 -0.74 6.41 2.41
N MET A 247 -0.87 5.93 3.64
CA MET A 247 0.13 6.04 4.69
C MET A 247 0.49 4.67 5.26
N LEU A 248 1.67 4.56 5.88
CA LEU A 248 2.11 3.36 6.60
C LEU A 248 2.81 3.74 7.89
N GLN A 249 2.40 3.14 9.01
CA GLN A 249 3.15 3.22 10.26
C GLN A 249 4.24 2.15 10.29
N VAL A 250 5.46 2.56 10.62
CA VAL A 250 6.63 1.69 10.72
C VAL A 250 7.43 1.98 11.98
N LEU A 251 8.32 1.05 12.34
CA LEU A 251 9.30 1.25 13.41
C LEU A 251 10.61 1.77 12.82
N GLY A 252 11.20 2.74 13.49
CA GLY A 252 12.55 3.21 13.23
C GLY A 252 13.55 2.74 14.27
N LYS A 253 14.54 3.58 14.55
CA LYS A 253 15.54 3.30 15.58
C LYS A 253 14.89 3.29 16.97
N GLU A 254 15.31 2.34 17.82
CA GLU A 254 14.85 2.21 19.21
C GLU A 254 13.31 2.04 19.34
N ASP A 255 12.71 1.39 18.33
CA ASP A 255 11.26 1.14 18.23
C ASP A 255 10.40 2.43 18.20
N GLU A 256 10.99 3.57 17.82
CA GLU A 256 10.24 4.80 17.57
C GLU A 256 9.23 4.57 16.42
N ARG A 257 8.03 5.08 16.59
CA ARG A 257 6.95 4.96 15.61
C ARG A 257 6.91 6.14 14.68
N PHE A 258 6.86 5.86 13.39
CA PHE A 258 6.75 6.87 12.34
C PHE A 258 5.57 6.56 11.43
N LEU A 259 4.76 7.57 11.10
CA LEU A 259 3.80 7.50 10.02
C LEU A 259 4.41 8.06 8.76
N ILE A 260 4.55 7.22 7.75
CA ILE A 260 5.15 7.57 6.48
C ILE A 260 4.05 8.00 5.50
N MET A 261 4.28 9.11 4.81
CA MET A 261 3.39 9.66 3.79
C MET A 261 4.13 10.50 2.76
N SER A 262 3.47 10.92 1.70
CA SER A 262 4.04 11.92 0.78
C SER A 262 3.92 13.35 1.32
N GLU A 263 4.66 14.28 0.73
CA GLU A 263 4.50 15.70 1.04
C GLU A 263 3.15 16.24 0.59
N ALA A 264 2.58 15.73 -0.52
CA ALA A 264 1.23 16.08 -0.96
C ALA A 264 0.19 15.69 0.10
N ALA A 265 0.28 14.47 0.64
CA ALA A 265 -0.56 14.01 1.73
C ALA A 265 -0.41 14.91 2.98
N LEU A 266 0.83 15.13 3.43
CA LEU A 266 1.08 15.97 4.60
C LEU A 266 0.55 17.39 4.43
N ASN A 267 0.74 18.00 3.27
CA ASN A 267 0.30 19.37 3.00
C ASN A 267 -1.22 19.49 2.93
N SER A 268 -1.95 18.45 2.53
CA SER A 268 -3.40 18.43 2.48
C SER A 268 -4.06 18.34 3.88
N LEU A 269 -3.34 17.77 4.86
CA LEU A 269 -3.87 17.61 6.21
C LEU A 269 -4.02 18.95 6.95
N THR A 270 -5.12 19.11 7.66
CA THR A 270 -5.34 20.23 8.58
C THR A 270 -4.39 20.17 9.78
N GLN A 271 -4.16 21.30 10.44
CA GLN A 271 -3.35 21.34 11.66
C GLN A 271 -3.92 20.45 12.77
N SER A 272 -5.24 20.32 12.86
CA SER A 272 -5.90 19.44 13.83
C SER A 272 -5.62 17.96 13.55
N GLN A 273 -5.67 17.53 12.27
CA GLN A 273 -5.35 16.16 11.87
C GLN A 273 -3.86 15.84 12.12
N LYS A 274 -2.97 16.77 11.76
CA LYS A 274 -1.53 16.64 12.06
C LYS A 274 -1.28 16.50 13.56
N ALA A 275 -1.91 17.32 14.39
CA ALA A 275 -1.79 17.23 15.84
C ALA A 275 -2.35 15.90 16.39
N GLN A 276 -3.46 15.39 15.83
CA GLN A 276 -3.98 14.08 16.22
C GLN A 276 -2.99 12.97 15.89
N ILE A 277 -2.36 12.97 14.71
CA ILE A 277 -1.34 11.97 14.33
C ILE A 277 -0.12 12.07 15.24
N THR A 278 0.40 13.29 15.46
CA THR A 278 1.62 13.50 16.24
C THR A 278 1.49 13.20 17.73
N ASN A 279 0.26 13.08 18.24
CA ASN A 279 0.01 12.54 19.57
C ASN A 279 0.33 11.03 19.70
N HIS A 280 0.43 10.32 18.58
CA HIS A 280 0.66 8.88 18.53
C HIS A 280 2.03 8.50 17.99
N CYS A 281 2.54 9.22 16.97
CA CYS A 281 3.82 8.94 16.33
C CYS A 281 4.35 10.17 15.58
N GLN A 282 5.64 10.16 15.25
CA GLN A 282 6.22 11.19 14.39
C GLN A 282 5.81 10.97 12.92
N ILE A 283 5.87 12.03 12.11
CA ILE A 283 5.57 11.97 10.67
C ILE A 283 6.87 12.07 9.89
N ILE A 284 7.05 11.17 8.92
CA ILE A 284 8.08 11.27 7.88
C ILE A 284 7.38 11.48 6.55
N SER A 285 7.75 12.54 5.81
CA SER A 285 7.20 12.78 4.48
C SER A 285 8.32 12.94 3.44
N SER A 286 8.03 12.62 2.19
CA SER A 286 8.92 12.81 1.06
C SER A 286 8.15 13.31 -0.15
N SER A 287 8.81 14.10 -1.01
CA SER A 287 8.23 14.48 -2.31
C SER A 287 8.20 13.25 -3.22
N LEU A 288 7.03 12.96 -3.79
CA LEU A 288 6.77 11.83 -4.68
C LEU A 288 5.93 12.29 -5.89
N GLU A 289 6.08 13.54 -6.30
CA GLU A 289 5.19 14.20 -7.29
C GLU A 289 5.12 13.45 -8.62
N THR A 290 6.28 13.04 -9.18
CA THR A 290 6.32 12.30 -10.44
C THR A 290 5.67 10.92 -10.28
N ILE A 291 5.96 10.24 -9.17
CA ILE A 291 5.42 8.90 -8.86
C ILE A 291 3.91 8.97 -8.68
N GLU A 292 3.41 9.93 -7.92
CA GLU A 292 1.98 10.13 -7.67
C GLU A 292 1.20 10.46 -8.94
N VAL A 293 1.70 11.40 -9.75
CA VAL A 293 1.01 11.86 -10.96
C VAL A 293 0.96 10.77 -12.02
N CYS A 294 2.08 10.10 -12.31
CA CYS A 294 2.14 9.13 -13.41
C CYS A 294 1.79 7.71 -12.95
N GLY A 295 2.21 7.29 -11.75
CA GLY A 295 1.95 5.95 -11.22
C GLY A 295 0.58 5.82 -10.53
N GLY A 296 0.01 6.94 -10.05
CA GLY A 296 -1.28 6.92 -9.34
C GLY A 296 -1.26 6.13 -8.04
N GLY A 297 -0.07 5.93 -7.46
CA GLY A 297 0.20 5.39 -6.13
C GLY A 297 1.15 6.31 -5.38
N SER A 298 1.26 6.17 -4.06
CA SER A 298 2.06 7.04 -3.21
C SER A 298 2.90 6.22 -2.21
N ALA A 299 3.33 6.83 -1.13
CA ALA A 299 4.29 6.27 -0.18
C ALA A 299 3.96 4.86 0.30
N ARG A 300 2.69 4.58 0.69
CA ARG A 300 2.27 3.24 1.15
C ARG A 300 2.43 2.17 0.06
N CYS A 301 2.09 2.51 -1.16
CA CYS A 301 2.15 1.58 -2.29
C CYS A 301 3.59 1.14 -2.60
N MET A 302 4.58 1.99 -2.31
CA MET A 302 6.00 1.71 -2.55
C MET A 302 6.63 0.78 -1.50
N MET A 303 5.91 0.41 -0.44
CA MET A 303 6.45 -0.29 0.73
C MET A 303 5.74 -1.62 0.95
N ALA A 304 6.47 -2.75 0.86
CA ALA A 304 6.01 -4.04 1.34
C ALA A 304 6.68 -4.34 2.70
N GLU A 305 5.86 -4.53 3.73
CA GLU A 305 6.31 -4.75 5.11
C GLU A 305 6.89 -6.16 5.28
N VAL A 306 8.09 -6.29 5.78
CA VAL A 306 8.75 -7.59 5.99
C VAL A 306 8.60 -8.00 7.46
N PHE A 307 7.69 -8.93 7.72
CA PHE A 307 7.46 -9.53 9.03
C PHE A 307 8.13 -10.90 9.18
N LEU A 308 8.82 -11.38 8.17
CA LEU A 308 9.51 -12.67 8.19
C LEU A 308 10.48 -12.79 9.38
N PRO A 309 10.60 -13.98 10.00
CA PRO A 309 11.60 -14.21 11.02
C PRO A 309 13.02 -14.14 10.42
N LYS A 310 13.99 -13.84 11.27
CA LYS A 310 15.41 -13.91 10.91
C LYS A 310 15.91 -15.35 10.97
N LYS A 311 16.76 -15.72 10.02
CA LYS A 311 17.55 -16.97 10.09
C LYS A 311 18.39 -16.93 11.37
N LYS A 312 18.40 -18.03 12.11
CA LYS A 312 19.20 -18.20 13.36
C LYS A 312 20.67 -18.34 13.04
#